data_5b88c579eb916087fb1a4176ad29ea95
#
_entry.id   5b88c579eb916087fb1a4176ad29ea95
#
_cell.length_a   1.000
_cell.length_b   1.000
_cell.length_c   1.000
_cell.angle_alpha   90.00
_cell.angle_beta   90.00
_cell.angle_gamma   90.00
#
_symmetry.space_group_name_H-M   'P 1'
#
loop_
_entity.id
_entity.type
_entity.pdbx_description
1 polymer ?
#
loop_
_entity_poly.entity_id
_entity_poly.type
_entity_poly.pdbx_seq_one_letter_code
_entity_poly.pdbx_strand_id
1 'polypeptide(L)'
;MANLVPVSMLSAVAVLDHTLDGWTLLDVPDTQPRKCQLDVRFEQPFASMPIVHLGIVGLDVSNSDNLRVRVQPRDITTPGFTIEAETWFNTQIWMVSVSWLAIGT
;
A
#
# COMPACT_ATOMS: atom_id res chain seq x y z
N MET A 1 24.55 31.27 -8.28
CA MET A 1 24.18 30.06 -9.01
C MET A 1 23.39 29.17 -8.11
N ALA A 2 22.28 28.65 -8.61
CA ALA A 2 21.46 27.68 -7.87
C ALA A 2 22.10 26.30 -7.97
N ASN A 3 22.09 25.56 -6.86
CA ASN A 3 22.47 24.16 -6.84
C ASN A 3 21.26 23.32 -7.18
N LEU A 4 21.38 22.49 -8.20
CA LEU A 4 20.34 21.57 -8.61
C LEU A 4 20.61 20.20 -8.00
N VAL A 5 19.61 19.67 -7.31
CA VAL A 5 19.68 18.32 -6.72
C VAL A 5 18.88 17.39 -7.60
N PRO A 6 19.49 16.29 -8.10
CA PRO A 6 18.73 15.33 -8.90
C PRO A 6 17.58 14.73 -8.09
N VAL A 7 16.45 14.56 -8.75
CA VAL A 7 15.27 13.90 -8.19
C VAL A 7 15.11 12.56 -8.89
N SER A 8 14.92 11.52 -8.10
CA SER A 8 14.66 10.17 -8.60
C SER A 8 13.21 9.82 -8.36
N MET A 9 12.65 9.07 -9.29
CA MET A 9 11.28 8.55 -9.20
C MET A 9 11.30 7.05 -9.42
N LEU A 10 10.66 6.33 -8.53
CA LEU A 10 10.47 4.89 -8.65
C LEU A 10 8.98 4.61 -8.58
N SER A 11 8.51 3.64 -9.38
CA SER A 11 7.12 3.24 -9.34
C SER A 11 6.97 1.78 -9.68
N ALA A 12 5.91 1.16 -9.16
CA ALA A 12 5.54 -0.20 -9.49
C ALA A 12 4.09 -0.44 -9.06
N VAL A 13 3.59 -1.62 -9.38
CA VAL A 13 2.30 -2.09 -8.90
C VAL A 13 2.55 -3.27 -7.99
N ALA A 14 1.98 -3.23 -6.79
CA ALA A 14 2.01 -4.31 -5.83
C ALA A 14 0.61 -4.91 -5.72
N VAL A 15 0.52 -6.24 -5.66
CA VAL A 15 -0.75 -6.93 -5.49
C VAL A 15 -0.77 -7.55 -4.11
N LEU A 16 -1.74 -7.13 -3.30
CA LEU A 16 -2.00 -7.72 -1.99
C LEU A 16 -3.26 -8.56 -2.14
N ASP A 17 -3.17 -9.85 -1.84
CA ASP A 17 -4.31 -10.73 -2.01
C ASP A 17 -4.40 -11.76 -0.87
N HIS A 18 -5.46 -12.56 -0.94
CA HIS A 18 -5.80 -13.52 0.10
C HIS A 18 -4.77 -14.64 0.28
N THR A 19 -3.79 -14.76 -0.63
CA THR A 19 -2.71 -15.75 -0.48
C THR A 19 -1.56 -15.26 0.39
N LEU A 20 -1.53 -13.97 0.74
CA LEU A 20 -0.53 -13.44 1.65
C LEU A 20 -0.75 -13.97 3.07
N ASP A 21 0.33 -14.30 3.75
CA ASP A 21 0.28 -14.70 5.15
C ASP A 21 -0.35 -13.59 6.00
N GLY A 22 -1.25 -13.99 6.90
CA GLY A 22 -1.90 -13.04 7.79
C GLY A 22 -2.99 -12.19 7.13
N TRP A 23 -3.52 -12.62 6.00
CA TRP A 23 -4.62 -11.91 5.34
C TRP A 23 -5.87 -11.96 6.20
N THR A 24 -6.34 -10.78 6.64
CA THR A 24 -7.52 -10.65 7.51
C THR A 24 -8.68 -9.92 6.85
N LEU A 25 -8.50 -9.45 5.61
CA LEU A 25 -9.49 -8.60 4.96
C LEU A 25 -10.74 -9.36 4.48
N LEU A 26 -10.72 -10.69 4.61
CA LEU A 26 -11.88 -11.54 4.37
C LEU A 26 -12.63 -11.90 5.64
N ASP A 27 -12.08 -11.62 6.81
CA ASP A 27 -12.66 -12.03 8.09
C ASP A 27 -13.97 -11.29 8.34
N VAL A 28 -14.99 -11.99 8.79
CA VAL A 28 -16.30 -11.47 9.16
C VAL A 28 -16.90 -12.32 10.26
N PRO A 29 -17.87 -11.80 11.00
CA PRO A 29 -18.23 -10.41 11.15
C PRO A 29 -17.31 -9.75 12.14
N ASP A 30 -16.83 -8.57 11.82
CA ASP A 30 -15.96 -7.87 12.73
C ASP A 30 -16.21 -6.36 12.61
N THR A 31 -16.46 -5.73 13.75
CA THR A 31 -16.63 -4.28 13.81
C THR A 31 -15.29 -3.57 13.89
N GLN A 32 -14.19 -4.31 14.13
CA GLN A 32 -12.87 -3.73 14.22
C GLN A 32 -12.24 -3.57 12.86
N PRO A 33 -11.41 -2.55 12.65
CA PRO A 33 -10.61 -2.47 11.45
C PRO A 33 -9.68 -3.66 11.33
N ARG A 34 -9.54 -4.17 10.10
CA ARG A 34 -8.64 -5.27 9.77
C ARG A 34 -7.64 -4.77 8.77
N LYS A 35 -6.38 -5.11 8.98
CA LYS A 35 -5.25 -4.58 8.20
C LYS A 35 -4.41 -5.70 7.65
N CYS A 36 -3.80 -5.43 6.50
CA CYS A 36 -2.79 -6.28 5.92
C CYS A 36 -1.66 -5.41 5.40
N GLN A 37 -0.44 -5.89 5.48
CA GLN A 37 0.74 -5.10 5.14
C GLN A 37 1.63 -5.86 4.16
N LEU A 38 2.29 -5.10 3.29
CA LEU A 38 3.29 -5.62 2.37
C LEU A 38 4.48 -4.66 2.36
N ASP A 39 5.66 -5.18 2.65
CA ASP A 39 6.89 -4.39 2.61
C ASP A 39 7.36 -4.22 1.17
N VAL A 40 7.72 -3.00 0.83
CA VAL A 40 8.32 -2.65 -0.45
C VAL A 40 9.74 -2.18 -0.20
N ARG A 41 10.69 -2.81 -0.87
CA ARG A 41 12.10 -2.40 -0.82
C ARG A 41 12.48 -1.83 -2.17
N PHE A 42 13.06 -0.64 -2.14
CA PHE A 42 13.57 0.01 -3.35
C PHE A 42 14.81 -0.73 -3.86
N GLU A 43 14.93 -0.80 -5.16
CA GLU A 43 16.12 -1.42 -5.79
C GLU A 43 17.40 -0.70 -5.37
N GLN A 44 17.31 0.64 -5.28
CA GLN A 44 18.39 1.45 -4.70
C GLN A 44 17.79 2.41 -3.69
N PRO A 45 18.42 2.58 -2.53
CA PRO A 45 17.90 3.51 -1.54
C PRO A 45 18.00 4.95 -2.01
N PHE A 46 17.07 5.78 -1.54
CA PHE A 46 17.18 7.23 -1.70
C PHE A 46 18.24 7.77 -0.74
N ALA A 47 18.79 8.94 -1.07
CA ALA A 47 19.73 9.62 -0.20
C ALA A 47 19.04 10.23 1.02
N SER A 48 17.79 10.64 0.88
CA SER A 48 16.95 11.14 1.96
C SER A 48 15.57 10.50 1.87
N MET A 49 14.78 10.65 2.92
CA MET A 49 13.47 10.01 2.98
C MET A 49 12.57 10.49 1.83
N PRO A 50 12.06 9.59 0.99
CA PRO A 50 11.22 9.98 -0.13
C PRO A 50 9.80 10.33 0.28
N ILE A 51 9.08 10.98 -0.64
CA ILE A 51 7.63 11.09 -0.58
C ILE A 51 7.06 9.88 -1.32
N VAL A 52 6.04 9.25 -0.73
CA VAL A 52 5.41 8.07 -1.32
C VAL A 52 3.93 8.33 -1.52
N HIS A 53 3.44 8.09 -2.73
CA HIS A 53 2.03 8.13 -3.08
C HIS A 53 1.54 6.76 -3.46
N LEU A 54 0.32 6.44 -3.02
CA LEU A 54 -0.34 5.18 -3.37
C LEU A 54 -1.64 5.48 -4.12
N GLY A 55 -1.99 4.58 -5.03
CA GLY A 55 -3.28 4.58 -5.69
C GLY A 55 -3.80 3.16 -5.82
N ILE A 56 -5.10 2.97 -5.60
CA ILE A 56 -5.74 1.68 -5.83
C ILE A 56 -6.02 1.57 -7.31
N VAL A 57 -5.51 0.51 -7.95
CA VAL A 57 -5.69 0.28 -9.38
C VAL A 57 -6.47 -0.98 -9.67
N GLY A 58 -6.80 -1.77 -8.66
CA GLY A 58 -7.62 -2.96 -8.82
C GLY A 58 -8.15 -3.42 -7.48
N LEU A 59 -9.35 -3.97 -7.49
CA LEU A 59 -10.02 -4.50 -6.31
C LEU A 59 -10.80 -5.75 -6.68
N ASP A 60 -10.76 -6.74 -5.79
CA ASP A 60 -11.65 -7.89 -5.84
C ASP A 60 -12.34 -7.98 -4.48
N VAL A 61 -13.61 -7.68 -4.46
CA VAL A 61 -14.39 -7.57 -3.22
C VAL A 61 -15.70 -8.33 -3.37
N SER A 62 -16.22 -8.78 -2.23
CA SER A 62 -17.57 -9.35 -2.20
C SER A 62 -18.61 -8.27 -2.48
N ASN A 63 -19.65 -8.61 -3.24
CA ASN A 63 -20.66 -7.65 -3.68
C ASN A 63 -21.85 -7.53 -2.74
N SER A 64 -21.79 -8.16 -1.58
CA SER A 64 -22.94 -8.21 -0.65
C SER A 64 -23.06 -6.98 0.24
N ASP A 65 -22.01 -6.17 0.34
CA ASP A 65 -21.93 -5.07 1.29
C ASP A 65 -21.26 -3.85 0.69
N ASN A 66 -21.33 -2.74 1.41
CA ASN A 66 -20.61 -1.54 1.00
C ASN A 66 -19.11 -1.77 0.99
N LEU A 67 -18.46 -1.18 0.01
CA LEU A 67 -17.00 -1.23 -0.07
C LEU A 67 -16.39 -0.22 0.90
N ARG A 68 -15.54 -0.73 1.78
CA ARG A 68 -14.75 0.07 2.70
C ARG A 68 -13.30 -0.35 2.54
N VAL A 69 -12.45 0.55 2.06
CA VAL A 69 -11.05 0.24 1.85
C VAL A 69 -10.23 1.51 1.98
N ARG A 70 -9.06 1.35 2.58
CA ARG A 70 -8.07 2.42 2.67
C ARG A 70 -6.70 1.79 2.47
N VAL A 71 -5.86 2.47 1.68
CA VAL A 71 -4.44 2.12 1.56
C VAL A 71 -3.62 3.32 1.97
N GLN A 72 -2.51 3.07 2.65
CA GLN A 72 -1.62 4.15 3.05
C GLN A 72 -0.19 3.63 3.18
N PRO A 73 0.81 4.48 2.89
CA PRO A 73 2.19 4.11 3.15
C PRO A 73 2.48 4.25 4.64
N ARG A 74 3.27 3.31 5.15
CA ARG A 74 3.74 3.30 6.54
C ARG A 74 5.25 3.12 6.53
N ASP A 75 5.88 3.56 7.61
CA ASP A 75 7.30 3.29 7.89
C ASP A 75 8.18 3.66 6.70
N ILE A 76 7.98 4.87 6.15
CA ILE A 76 8.75 5.35 5.02
C ILE A 76 10.19 5.58 5.47
N THR A 77 11.13 4.95 4.77
CA THR A 77 12.57 5.05 5.02
C THR A 77 13.29 5.21 3.69
N THR A 78 14.60 5.43 3.74
CA THR A 78 15.38 5.54 2.50
C THR A 78 15.41 4.23 1.70
N PRO A 79 15.48 3.03 2.31
CA PRO A 79 15.50 1.80 1.52
C PRO A 79 14.13 1.21 1.19
N GLY A 80 13.02 1.75 1.72
CA GLY A 80 11.71 1.18 1.44
C GLY A 80 10.60 1.72 2.30
N PHE A 81 9.43 1.12 2.16
CA PHE A 81 8.24 1.48 2.94
C PHE A 81 7.31 0.28 3.03
N THR A 82 6.24 0.43 3.78
CA THR A 82 5.21 -0.60 3.92
C THR A 82 3.90 -0.09 3.32
N ILE A 83 3.25 -0.90 2.50
CA ILE A 83 1.88 -0.66 2.05
C ILE A 83 0.95 -1.29 3.08
N GLU A 84 0.05 -0.50 3.64
CA GLU A 84 -0.98 -1.00 4.54
C GLU A 84 -2.33 -0.86 3.86
N ALA A 85 -3.04 -1.99 3.74
CA ALA A 85 -4.42 -2.03 3.27
C ALA A 85 -5.33 -2.32 4.47
N GLU A 86 -6.44 -1.60 4.54
CA GLU A 86 -7.36 -1.68 5.67
C GLU A 86 -8.79 -1.75 5.16
N THR A 87 -9.60 -2.57 5.82
CA THR A 87 -11.05 -2.56 5.67
C THR A 87 -11.70 -2.64 7.05
N TRP A 88 -12.99 -2.42 7.11
CA TRP A 88 -13.71 -2.44 8.38
C TRP A 88 -15.15 -2.84 8.17
N PHE A 89 -15.82 -3.11 9.28
CA PHE A 89 -17.18 -3.63 9.35
C PHE A 89 -17.26 -4.95 8.57
N ASN A 90 -18.27 -5.13 7.72
CA ASN A 90 -18.53 -6.41 7.05
C ASN A 90 -17.98 -6.48 5.62
N THR A 91 -17.17 -5.53 5.21
CA THR A 91 -16.54 -5.59 3.89
C THR A 91 -15.55 -6.74 3.82
N GLN A 92 -15.61 -7.52 2.74
CA GLN A 92 -14.69 -8.62 2.49
C GLN A 92 -13.90 -8.34 1.22
N ILE A 93 -12.59 -8.35 1.32
CA ILE A 93 -11.68 -8.03 0.22
C ILE A 93 -10.78 -9.22 -0.07
N TRP A 94 -10.78 -9.67 -1.32
CA TRP A 94 -9.94 -10.76 -1.80
C TRP A 94 -8.61 -10.27 -2.34
N MET A 95 -8.58 -9.06 -2.91
CA MET A 95 -7.38 -8.52 -3.53
C MET A 95 -7.45 -7.00 -3.62
N VAL A 96 -6.31 -6.36 -3.38
CA VAL A 96 -6.10 -4.93 -3.64
C VAL A 96 -4.82 -4.78 -4.44
N SER A 97 -4.92 -4.23 -5.65
CA SER A 97 -3.75 -3.85 -6.43
C SER A 97 -3.45 -2.38 -6.17
N VAL A 98 -2.22 -2.10 -5.81
CA VAL A 98 -1.79 -0.76 -5.42
C VAL A 98 -0.66 -0.31 -6.31
N SER A 99 -0.87 0.80 -7.01
CA SER A 99 0.21 1.51 -7.71
C SER A 99 0.92 2.39 -6.69
N TRP A 100 2.25 2.39 -6.70
CA TRP A 100 2.99 3.29 -5.81
C TRP A 100 4.00 4.09 -6.60
N LEU A 101 4.27 5.28 -6.09
CA LEU A 101 5.24 6.23 -6.64
C LEU A 101 6.05 6.79 -5.48
N ALA A 102 7.36 6.65 -5.55
CA ALA A 102 8.28 7.24 -4.58
C ALA A 102 9.14 8.28 -5.28
N ILE A 103 9.23 9.46 -4.70
CA ILE A 103 9.97 10.59 -5.25
C ILE A 103 10.93 11.11 -4.19
N GLY A 104 12.19 11.26 -4.54
CA GLY A 104 13.17 11.77 -3.61
C GLY A 104 14.53 12.05 -4.24
N THR A 105 15.48 12.28 -3.40
CA THR A 105 16.87 12.56 -3.80
C THR A 105 17.82 11.40 -3.38
#